data_3c120fa5a9c618da0fdfb865f8238d79
#
_entry.id   3c120fa5a9c618da0fdfb865f8238d79
#
_cell.length_a   1.000
_cell.length_b   1.000
_cell.length_c   1.000
_cell.angle_alpha   90.00
_cell.angle_beta   90.00
_cell.angle_gamma   90.00
#
_symmetry.space_group_name_H-M   'P 1'
#
loop_
_entity.id
_entity.type
_entity.pdbx_description
1 polymer ?
#
loop_
_entity_poly.entity_id
_entity_poly.type
_entity_poly.pdbx_seq_one_letter_code
_entity_poly.pdbx_strand_id
1 'polypeptide(L)'
;MKTQKIDQFDEKDEEIAEALISLGMSRHVAMALSYLQNTNAARSVDLERTARLRQPEVSIAMRQLKDRGWIDERDEKKTGKGRPNKIYSLKVDFGEIINQLEKQQRTSVDEVYAKIERLKKLG
;
A
#
# COMPACT_ATOMS: atom_id res chain seq x y z
N MET A 1 16.12 12.37 -15.14
CA MET A 1 15.49 12.42 -15.11
C MET A 1 14.57 11.76 -15.01
N LYS A 2 14.00 11.74 -14.66
CA LYS A 2 13.18 11.26 -14.60
C LYS A 2 12.27 11.30 -14.89
N THR A 3 11.87 11.01 -15.04
CA THR A 3 11.05 11.06 -15.43
C THR A 3 9.95 11.08 -15.24
N GLN A 4 9.38 11.19 -15.55
CA GLN A 4 8.25 11.43 -15.49
C GLN A 4 7.47 10.43 -15.08
N LYS A 5 6.50 10.72 -14.76
CA LYS A 5 5.68 9.99 -14.23
C LYS A 5 5.09 9.06 -15.09
N ILE A 6 4.81 7.99 -14.68
CA ILE A 6 4.39 7.02 -15.46
C ILE A 6 3.03 6.66 -15.19
N ASP A 7 2.23 6.54 -16.17
CA ASP A 7 0.90 6.15 -16.02
C ASP A 7 0.75 4.69 -16.28
N GLN A 8 1.71 3.90 -15.91
CA GLN A 8 1.61 2.49 -16.11
C GLN A 8 2.10 1.75 -14.92
N PHE A 9 1.56 0.55 -14.77
CA PHE A 9 1.97 -0.37 -13.74
C PHE A 9 2.91 -1.35 -14.42
N ASP A 10 4.20 -1.13 -14.29
CA ASP A 10 5.16 -1.91 -15.04
C ASP A 10 5.56 -3.20 -14.31
N GLU A 11 6.50 -3.92 -14.89
CA GLU A 11 6.97 -5.19 -14.35
C GLU A 11 7.51 -5.08 -12.94
N LYS A 12 8.23 -4.01 -12.69
CA LYS A 12 8.81 -3.80 -11.38
C LYS A 12 7.72 -3.55 -10.35
N ASP A 13 6.70 -2.81 -10.75
CA ASP A 13 5.58 -2.56 -9.86
C ASP A 13 4.86 -3.84 -9.53
N GLU A 14 4.73 -4.73 -10.52
CA GLU A 14 4.10 -6.02 -10.27
C GLU A 14 4.93 -6.87 -9.34
N GLU A 15 6.24 -6.83 -9.51
CA GLU A 15 7.14 -7.55 -8.62
C GLU A 15 7.01 -7.07 -7.19
N ILE A 16 6.96 -5.76 -7.02
CA ILE A 16 6.80 -5.19 -5.69
C ILE A 16 5.48 -5.63 -5.08
N ALA A 17 4.40 -5.56 -5.86
CA ALA A 17 3.10 -5.96 -5.36
C ALA A 17 3.09 -7.43 -4.96
N GLU A 18 3.68 -8.29 -5.78
CA GLU A 18 3.72 -9.71 -5.47
C GLU A 18 4.52 -10.00 -4.21
N ALA A 19 5.62 -9.28 -4.03
CA ALA A 19 6.41 -9.44 -2.82
C ALA A 19 5.60 -9.05 -1.58
N LEU A 20 4.88 -7.94 -1.69
CA LEU A 20 4.04 -7.49 -0.58
C LEU A 20 2.95 -8.51 -0.27
N ILE A 21 2.34 -9.06 -1.31
CA ILE A 21 1.31 -10.09 -1.12
C ILE A 21 1.91 -11.31 -0.41
N SER A 22 3.12 -11.69 -0.79
CA SER A 22 3.75 -12.85 -0.17
C SER A 22 4.03 -12.64 1.31
N LEU A 23 4.07 -11.38 1.74
CA LEU A 23 4.26 -11.07 3.15
C LEU A 23 2.94 -10.97 3.91
N GLY A 24 1.84 -11.27 3.25
CA GLY A 24 0.55 -11.30 3.91
C GLY A 24 -0.36 -10.12 3.61
N MET A 25 0.08 -9.21 2.76
CA MET A 25 -0.74 -8.06 2.42
C MET A 25 -1.81 -8.46 1.41
N SER A 26 -3.00 -7.90 1.54
CA SER A 26 -4.05 -8.22 0.59
C SER A 26 -3.69 -7.67 -0.78
N ARG A 27 -4.24 -8.29 -1.81
CA ARG A 27 -3.87 -7.94 -3.17
C ARG A 27 -4.14 -6.47 -3.49
N HIS A 28 -5.32 -5.95 -3.17
CA HIS A 28 -5.60 -4.57 -3.55
C HIS A 28 -4.77 -3.56 -2.75
N VAL A 29 -4.46 -3.86 -1.51
CA VAL A 29 -3.59 -2.97 -0.75
C VAL A 29 -2.19 -2.99 -1.34
N ALA A 30 -1.70 -4.18 -1.69
CA ALA A 30 -0.37 -4.32 -2.28
C ALA A 30 -0.27 -3.61 -3.62
N MET A 31 -1.30 -3.77 -4.47
CA MET A 31 -1.30 -3.10 -5.76
C MET A 31 -1.33 -1.58 -5.61
N ALA A 32 -2.17 -1.10 -4.70
CA ALA A 32 -2.27 0.33 -4.47
C ALA A 32 -0.96 0.90 -3.93
N LEU A 33 -0.38 0.22 -2.96
CA LEU A 33 0.86 0.68 -2.36
C LEU A 33 2.00 0.68 -3.39
N SER A 34 2.06 -0.37 -4.19
CA SER A 34 3.09 -0.46 -5.22
C SER A 34 2.96 0.68 -6.22
N TYR A 35 1.74 1.02 -6.59
CA TYR A 35 1.54 2.13 -7.50
C TYR A 35 1.93 3.45 -6.85
N LEU A 36 1.52 3.65 -5.60
CA LEU A 36 1.80 4.91 -4.93
C LEU A 36 3.28 5.14 -4.69
N GLN A 37 4.06 4.09 -4.50
CA GLN A 37 5.50 4.28 -4.29
C GLN A 37 6.19 4.69 -5.59
N ASN A 38 5.52 4.55 -6.71
CA ASN A 38 6.07 4.87 -8.00
C ASN A 38 5.54 6.18 -8.58
N THR A 39 4.72 6.90 -7.82
CA THR A 39 4.17 8.16 -8.30
C THR A 39 4.11 9.15 -7.16
N ASN A 40 4.03 10.43 -7.49
CA ASN A 40 3.96 11.46 -6.45
C ASN A 40 2.60 11.55 -5.81
N ALA A 41 1.57 11.36 -6.62
CA ALA A 41 0.21 11.46 -6.13
C ALA A 41 -0.70 10.77 -7.12
N ALA A 42 -1.81 10.26 -6.64
CA ALA A 42 -2.75 9.54 -7.49
C ALA A 42 -4.17 9.84 -7.06
N ARG A 43 -5.05 9.92 -8.04
CA ARG A 43 -6.48 10.03 -7.77
C ARG A 43 -7.07 8.62 -7.82
N SER A 44 -8.30 8.50 -7.30
CA SER A 44 -8.97 7.21 -7.34
C SER A 44 -9.01 6.61 -8.74
N VAL A 45 -9.29 7.45 -9.73
CA VAL A 45 -9.40 6.96 -11.09
C VAL A 45 -8.07 6.42 -11.60
N ASP A 46 -6.97 7.00 -11.14
CA ASP A 46 -5.65 6.50 -11.53
C ASP A 46 -5.41 5.11 -10.96
N LEU A 47 -5.83 4.92 -9.72
CA LEU A 47 -5.68 3.61 -9.09
C LEU A 47 -6.55 2.56 -9.76
N GLU A 48 -7.76 2.94 -10.14
CA GLU A 48 -8.64 2.01 -10.84
C GLU A 48 -8.06 1.61 -12.18
N ARG A 49 -7.61 2.60 -12.92
CA ARG A 49 -7.16 2.36 -14.27
C ARG A 49 -5.78 1.75 -14.33
N THR A 50 -4.85 2.33 -13.60
CA THR A 50 -3.45 1.94 -13.70
C THR A 50 -3.11 0.78 -12.78
N ALA A 51 -3.57 0.81 -11.55
CA ALA A 51 -3.30 -0.28 -10.62
C ALA A 51 -4.32 -1.41 -10.73
N ARG A 52 -5.23 -1.32 -11.69
CA ARG A 52 -6.18 -2.38 -12.01
C ARG A 52 -7.08 -2.75 -10.85
N LEU A 53 -7.58 -1.75 -10.17
CA LEU A 53 -8.45 -1.96 -9.04
C LEU A 53 -9.86 -1.50 -9.37
N ARG A 54 -10.84 -2.14 -8.75
CA ARG A 54 -12.19 -1.68 -8.85
C ARG A 54 -12.45 -0.63 -7.80
N GLN A 55 -13.45 0.19 -8.03
CA GLN A 55 -13.74 1.29 -7.14
C GLN A 55 -13.89 0.88 -5.68
N PRO A 56 -14.64 -0.19 -5.37
CA PRO A 56 -14.72 -0.61 -3.96
C PRO A 56 -13.37 -1.05 -3.40
N GLU A 57 -12.53 -1.64 -4.24
CA GLU A 57 -11.20 -2.07 -3.80
C GLU A 57 -10.32 -0.88 -3.49
N VAL A 58 -10.44 0.19 -4.27
CA VAL A 58 -9.68 1.42 -4.00
C VAL A 58 -10.06 1.97 -2.63
N SER A 59 -11.35 2.04 -2.36
CA SER A 59 -11.81 2.58 -1.08
C SER A 59 -11.28 1.77 0.09
N ILE A 60 -11.34 0.46 -0.01
CA ILE A 60 -10.86 -0.41 1.07
C ILE A 60 -9.36 -0.26 1.24
N ALA A 61 -8.63 -0.27 0.12
CA ALA A 61 -7.17 -0.18 0.18
C ALA A 61 -6.73 1.15 0.79
N MET A 62 -7.35 2.23 0.36
CA MET A 62 -6.96 3.54 0.87
C MET A 62 -7.25 3.66 2.36
N ARG A 63 -8.37 3.11 2.80
CA ARG A 63 -8.68 3.13 4.23
C ARG A 63 -7.63 2.37 5.04
N GLN A 64 -7.25 1.20 4.57
CA GLN A 64 -6.26 0.40 5.29
C GLN A 64 -4.90 1.09 5.33
N LEU A 65 -4.50 1.70 4.21
CA LEU A 65 -3.23 2.39 4.18
C LEU A 65 -3.24 3.64 5.05
N LYS A 66 -4.37 4.33 5.10
CA LYS A 66 -4.52 5.47 5.99
C LYS A 66 -4.46 5.04 7.45
N ASP A 67 -5.10 3.94 7.78
CA ASP A 67 -5.10 3.45 9.15
C ASP A 67 -3.69 3.12 9.62
N ARG A 68 -2.82 2.71 8.71
CA ARG A 68 -1.43 2.46 9.07
C ARG A 68 -0.59 3.73 9.13
N GLY A 69 -1.16 4.85 8.71
CA GLY A 69 -0.45 6.11 8.72
C GLY A 69 0.56 6.25 7.59
N TRP A 70 0.38 5.49 6.53
CA TRP A 70 1.33 5.47 5.43
C TRP A 70 1.01 6.42 4.30
N ILE A 71 -0.25 6.87 4.21
CA ILE A 71 -0.65 7.76 3.12
C ILE A 71 -1.41 8.96 3.64
N ASP A 72 -1.36 10.01 2.83
CA ASP A 72 -2.15 11.22 3.04
C ASP A 72 -3.26 11.24 2.02
N GLU A 73 -4.35 11.85 2.39
CA GLU A 73 -5.47 12.03 1.51
C GLU A 73 -5.83 13.50 1.55
N ARG A 74 -6.05 14.10 0.39
CA ARG A 74 -6.52 15.48 0.34
C ARG A 74 -7.47 15.63 -0.82
N ASP A 75 -8.26 16.69 -0.78
CA ASP A 75 -9.17 17.00 -1.86
C ASP A 75 -8.47 17.82 -2.92
N GLU A 76 -8.73 17.48 -4.16
CA GLU A 76 -8.21 18.26 -5.27
C GLU A 76 -9.08 19.48 -5.45
N LYS A 77 -8.44 20.64 -5.56
CA LYS A 77 -9.19 21.85 -5.75
C LYS A 77 -9.81 21.86 -7.12
N LYS A 78 -11.08 22.14 -7.18
CA LYS A 78 -11.77 22.22 -8.45
C LYS A 78 -12.43 23.55 -8.63
N THR A 79 -12.41 24.01 -9.88
CA THR A 79 -13.12 25.23 -10.19
C THR A 79 -14.31 24.79 -10.96
N GLY A 80 -15.36 24.63 -10.58
CA GLY A 80 -16.51 24.23 -11.32
C GLY A 80 -17.37 23.31 -10.52
N LYS A 81 -18.28 22.70 -11.19
CA LYS A 81 -19.21 21.85 -10.52
C LYS A 81 -18.65 20.53 -10.18
N GLY A 82 -19.27 19.86 -9.30
CA GLY A 82 -18.95 18.50 -8.98
C GLY A 82 -18.13 18.38 -7.72
N ARG A 83 -17.95 17.19 -7.26
CA ARG A 83 -17.18 16.92 -6.09
C ARG A 83 -15.71 16.97 -6.38
N PRO A 84 -14.91 17.44 -5.43
CA PRO A 84 -13.46 17.35 -5.60
C PRO A 84 -13.05 15.90 -5.64
N ASN A 85 -12.03 15.60 -6.41
CA ASN A 85 -11.43 14.28 -6.39
C ASN A 85 -10.53 14.13 -5.19
N LYS A 86 -10.44 12.93 -4.69
CA LYS A 86 -9.47 12.64 -3.65
C LYS A 86 -8.12 12.38 -4.27
N ILE A 87 -7.09 12.93 -3.65
CA ILE A 87 -5.72 12.71 -4.09
C ILE A 87 -4.97 12.01 -2.96
N TYR A 88 -4.31 10.92 -3.29
CA TYR A 88 -3.58 10.12 -2.32
C TYR A 88 -2.10 10.17 -2.62
N SER A 89 -1.30 10.21 -1.57
CA SER A 89 0.16 10.17 -1.74
C SER A 89 0.77 9.50 -0.53
N LEU A 90 1.98 8.98 -0.70
CA LEU A 90 2.69 8.39 0.42
C LEU A 90 3.10 9.48 1.40
N LYS A 91 2.80 9.24 2.66
CA LYS A 91 3.19 10.11 3.74
C LYS A 91 4.53 9.69 4.31
N VAL A 92 4.83 8.42 4.17
CA VAL A 92 6.03 7.80 4.70
C VAL A 92 6.81 7.23 3.54
N ASP A 93 8.11 7.40 3.59
CA ASP A 93 9.00 6.85 2.58
C ASP A 93 8.78 5.36 2.41
N PHE A 94 8.81 4.87 1.19
CA PHE A 94 8.57 3.44 0.95
C PHE A 94 9.61 2.59 1.68
N GLY A 95 10.86 3.07 1.75
CA GLY A 95 11.90 2.37 2.50
C GLY A 95 11.54 2.21 3.97
N GLU A 96 10.92 3.24 4.54
CA GLU A 96 10.49 3.17 5.93
C GLU A 96 9.33 2.20 6.10
N ILE A 97 8.44 2.15 5.11
CA ILE A 97 7.35 1.19 5.14
C ILE A 97 7.90 -0.23 5.16
N ILE A 98 8.91 -0.48 4.33
CA ILE A 98 9.55 -1.78 4.30
C ILE A 98 10.17 -2.11 5.65
N ASN A 99 10.80 -1.14 6.29
CA ASN A 99 11.37 -1.35 7.61
C ASN A 99 10.31 -1.72 8.64
N GLN A 100 9.15 -1.09 8.55
CA GLN A 100 8.05 -1.42 9.46
C GLN A 100 7.54 -2.82 9.21
N LEU A 101 7.46 -3.22 7.94
CA LEU A 101 7.03 -4.56 7.60
C LEU A 101 8.00 -5.60 8.11
N GLU A 102 9.29 -5.31 8.00
CA GLU A 102 10.31 -6.23 8.49
C GLU A 102 10.19 -6.42 9.99
N LYS A 103 10.05 -5.33 10.71
CA LYS A 103 9.91 -5.38 12.16
C LYS A 103 8.67 -6.18 12.57
N GLN A 104 7.59 -5.97 11.85
CA GLN A 104 6.35 -6.66 12.11
C GLN A 104 6.51 -8.16 11.89
N GLN A 105 7.20 -8.55 10.84
CA GLN A 105 7.43 -9.96 10.55
C GLN A 105 8.31 -10.61 11.62
N ARG A 106 9.36 -9.91 12.04
CA ARG A 106 10.23 -10.45 13.10
C ARG A 106 9.46 -10.68 14.37
N THR A 107 8.60 -9.73 14.75
CA THR A 107 7.79 -9.89 15.94
C THR A 107 6.85 -11.09 15.82
N SER A 108 6.22 -11.25 14.65
CA SER A 108 5.33 -12.38 14.42
C SER A 108 6.04 -13.72 14.54
N VAL A 109 7.24 -13.80 13.98
CA VAL A 109 8.03 -15.02 14.04
C VAL A 109 8.40 -15.32 15.48
N ASP A 110 8.83 -14.31 16.23
CA ASP A 110 9.18 -14.48 17.62
C ASP A 110 8.01 -14.99 18.44
N GLU A 111 6.82 -14.48 18.15
CA GLU A 111 5.63 -14.92 18.87
C GLU A 111 5.29 -16.37 18.57
N VAL A 112 5.48 -16.77 17.32
CA VAL A 112 5.25 -18.16 16.96
C VAL A 112 6.20 -19.08 17.72
N TYR A 113 7.47 -18.73 17.75
CA TYR A 113 8.44 -19.55 18.47
C TYR A 113 8.17 -19.58 19.98
N ALA A 114 7.72 -18.46 20.54
CA ALA A 114 7.36 -18.44 21.95
C ALA A 114 6.22 -19.40 22.25
N LYS A 115 5.25 -19.48 21.33
CA LYS A 115 4.13 -20.40 21.50
C LYS A 115 4.60 -21.86 21.44
N ILE A 116 5.51 -22.14 20.54
CA ILE A 116 6.06 -23.48 20.40
C ILE A 116 6.79 -23.88 21.69
N GLU A 117 7.60 -22.95 22.21
CA GLU A 117 8.32 -23.22 23.44
C GLU A 117 7.37 -23.51 24.61
N ARG A 118 6.28 -22.76 24.65
CA ARG A 118 5.30 -23.00 25.69
C ARG A 118 4.68 -24.37 25.56
N LEU A 119 4.37 -24.80 24.34
CA LEU A 119 3.85 -26.12 24.11
C LEU A 119 4.80 -27.20 24.59
N LYS A 120 6.09 -27.01 24.36
CA LYS A 120 7.08 -27.97 24.82
C LYS A 120 7.06 -28.12 26.33
N LYS A 121 6.85 -27.03 27.02
CA LYS A 121 6.80 -27.07 28.48
C LYS A 121 5.52 -27.68 29.02
N LEU A 122 4.45 -27.56 28.28
CA LEU A 122 3.17 -28.09 28.70
C LEU A 122 3.03 -29.57 28.37
N GLY A 123 3.74 -30.03 27.37
CA GLY A 123 3.65 -31.41 26.89
C GLY A 123 4.41 -32.47 27.67
#